data_28776484cfe1dc15e05326394a752980
#
_entry.id   28776484cfe1dc15e05326394a752980
#
_cell.length_a   1.000
_cell.length_b   1.000
_cell.length_c   1.000
_cell.angle_alpha   90.00
_cell.angle_beta   90.00
_cell.angle_gamma   90.00
#
_symmetry.space_group_name_H-M   'P 1'
#
loop_
_entity.id
_entity.type
_entity.pdbx_description
1 polymer ?
#
loop_
_entity_poly.entity_id
_entity_poly.type
_entity_poly.pdbx_seq_one_letter_code
_entity_poly.pdbx_strand_id
1 'polypeptide(L)'
;MNPETSHGNAAVHALLILALSAGLTGCGRQDALVVDLNRVEPEPEPQKETLNQPSPIRIAVGAVLTPEEGHGYYRQFLDYIGDRLHRPAKYIDRKTYSEVNGLLRNNEVDMAFICSRPYVEGRDGFGLELLAAPVVNGKTVYHSYIIVPSDSPATCLADLKEGTFAFCDPLSNTGHLAPTAMLNEIDETPESFFSKFIFTYAHDRTIKFVAQKIVDGGAVDSLIWQWADSIDSKYTSKTKVVAQSRAFGIPPVVVPQSIDPELKKQLRDVLLNAHLDQRGKTILSGMMIDRFVEIDDSAYDSIRRIQHALSPQGDEVEKK
;
A
#
# COMPACT_ATOMS: atom_id res chain seq x y z
N MET A 1 34.01 45.35 52.60
CA MET A 1 33.10 46.18 53.40
C MET A 1 31.75 45.54 53.40
N ASN A 2 31.43 44.86 54.49
CA ASN A 2 30.12 44.44 54.99
C ASN A 2 29.20 45.66 55.24
N PRO A 3 27.96 45.57 55.68
CA PRO A 3 27.06 44.39 55.93
C PRO A 3 25.58 44.64 55.71
N GLU A 4 24.78 43.57 56.09
CA GLU A 4 23.51 43.61 56.85
C GLU A 4 22.23 43.92 56.10
N THR A 5 21.03 43.29 56.31
CA THR A 5 20.36 42.64 57.47
C THR A 5 19.12 41.92 56.90
N SER A 6 18.81 40.70 57.23
CA SER A 6 18.05 40.18 58.39
C SER A 6 16.65 40.79 58.64
N HIS A 7 15.74 39.85 58.79
CA HIS A 7 14.36 39.82 59.37
C HIS A 7 13.31 39.55 58.30
N GLY A 8 12.56 38.48 58.27
CA GLY A 8 11.89 37.83 59.37
C GLY A 8 10.42 37.79 59.03
N ASN A 9 9.85 36.61 58.85
CA ASN A 9 8.39 36.42 58.98
C ASN A 9 8.08 34.98 59.35
N ALA A 10 8.07 34.79 60.65
CA ALA A 10 7.41 33.69 61.34
C ALA A 10 5.96 34.09 61.57
N ALA A 11 5.09 33.99 60.63
CA ALA A 11 3.63 34.25 60.80
C ALA A 11 2.73 33.65 59.72
N VAL A 12 3.05 32.50 59.18
CA VAL A 12 2.14 31.82 58.23
C VAL A 12 1.90 30.33 58.55
N HIS A 13 2.32 29.87 59.75
CA HIS A 13 2.16 28.45 60.13
C HIS A 13 1.02 28.14 61.12
N ALA A 14 0.04 29.06 61.31
CA ALA A 14 -1.01 28.87 62.31
C ALA A 14 -2.44 28.85 61.74
N LEU A 15 -2.67 28.69 60.45
CA LEU A 15 -4.03 28.72 59.86
C LEU A 15 -4.35 27.58 58.90
N LEU A 16 -3.65 26.45 59.03
CA LEU A 16 -3.86 25.28 58.15
C LEU A 16 -4.19 23.95 58.88
N ILE A 17 -4.63 24.00 60.14
CA ILE A 17 -4.98 22.84 60.96
C ILE A 17 -6.47 22.80 61.39
N LEU A 18 -7.33 23.57 60.81
CA LEU A 18 -8.77 23.55 61.22
C LEU A 18 -9.76 23.33 60.04
N ALA A 19 -9.35 22.64 58.99
CA ALA A 19 -10.25 22.32 57.86
C ALA A 19 -10.22 20.83 57.45
N LEU A 20 -9.85 19.92 58.37
CA LEU A 20 -9.75 18.47 58.02
C LEU A 20 -10.58 17.60 58.98
N SER A 21 -11.79 18.03 59.42
CA SER A 21 -12.65 17.20 60.27
C SER A 21 -14.13 17.31 59.94
N ALA A 22 -14.53 17.53 58.71
CA ALA A 22 -15.93 17.44 58.30
C ALA A 22 -16.06 16.88 56.89
N GLY A 23 -15.96 15.56 56.71
CA GLY A 23 -16.11 14.96 55.40
C GLY A 23 -16.00 13.42 55.33
N LEU A 24 -16.31 12.74 56.41
CA LEU A 24 -16.40 11.27 56.43
C LEU A 24 -17.81 10.80 56.80
N THR A 25 -18.83 11.12 55.96
CA THR A 25 -20.10 10.38 55.98
C THR A 25 -20.71 10.49 54.59
N GLY A 26 -20.38 9.49 53.76
CA GLY A 26 -20.98 9.36 52.44
C GLY A 26 -20.48 8.04 51.81
N CYS A 27 -20.68 6.89 52.46
CA CYS A 27 -20.70 5.61 51.79
C CYS A 27 -21.94 5.55 50.91
N GLY A 28 -21.87 6.14 49.74
CA GLY A 28 -22.79 5.83 48.64
C GLY A 28 -22.54 4.39 48.25
N ARG A 29 -23.51 3.52 48.48
CA ARG A 29 -23.57 2.19 47.86
C ARG A 29 -23.45 2.40 46.34
N GLN A 30 -22.31 2.08 45.74
CA GLN A 30 -22.28 1.78 44.33
C GLN A 30 -23.06 0.49 44.16
N ASP A 31 -24.24 0.61 43.57
CA ASP A 31 -25.00 -0.58 43.15
C ASP A 31 -24.10 -1.33 42.19
N ALA A 32 -23.61 -2.47 42.64
CA ALA A 32 -22.87 -3.38 41.80
C ALA A 32 -23.78 -3.77 40.63
N LEU A 33 -23.37 -3.53 39.42
CA LEU A 33 -24.04 -4.03 38.23
C LEU A 33 -24.07 -5.56 38.33
N VAL A 34 -25.21 -6.09 38.74
CA VAL A 34 -25.46 -7.53 38.72
C VAL A 34 -25.76 -7.90 37.29
N VAL A 35 -24.76 -8.45 36.58
CA VAL A 35 -24.96 -9.02 35.25
C VAL A 35 -25.62 -10.39 35.44
N ASP A 36 -26.91 -10.48 35.13
CA ASP A 36 -27.62 -11.75 35.09
C ASP A 36 -27.22 -12.55 33.85
N LEU A 37 -26.29 -13.51 34.03
CA LEU A 37 -25.79 -14.38 32.98
C LEU A 37 -26.84 -15.34 32.38
N ASN A 38 -28.03 -15.44 33.01
CA ASN A 38 -29.13 -16.26 32.52
C ASN A 38 -30.13 -15.45 31.67
N ARG A 39 -29.93 -14.15 31.56
CA ARG A 39 -30.75 -13.33 30.70
C ARG A 39 -30.22 -13.44 29.28
N VAL A 40 -30.68 -14.44 28.54
CA VAL A 40 -30.52 -14.54 27.08
C VAL A 40 -31.39 -13.42 26.52
N GLU A 41 -30.79 -12.26 26.20
CA GLU A 41 -31.47 -11.30 25.34
C GLU A 41 -31.70 -12.00 24.01
N PRO A 42 -32.93 -11.95 23.47
CA PRO A 42 -33.17 -12.51 22.14
C PRO A 42 -32.15 -11.86 21.20
N GLU A 43 -31.42 -12.71 20.44
CA GLU A 43 -30.59 -12.19 19.35
C GLU A 43 -31.42 -11.17 18.54
N PRO A 44 -30.88 -9.97 18.28
CA PRO A 44 -31.58 -9.03 17.44
C PRO A 44 -31.93 -9.76 16.17
N GLU A 45 -33.24 -9.83 15.86
CA GLU A 45 -33.70 -10.42 14.59
C GLU A 45 -32.80 -9.89 13.48
N PRO A 46 -32.27 -10.74 12.59
CA PRO A 46 -31.43 -10.26 11.49
C PRO A 46 -32.21 -9.15 10.80
N GLN A 47 -31.67 -7.93 10.89
CA GLN A 47 -32.31 -6.77 10.26
C GLN A 47 -32.58 -7.20 8.83
N LYS A 48 -33.85 -7.28 8.45
CA LYS A 48 -34.27 -7.54 7.09
C LYS A 48 -33.49 -6.54 6.24
N GLU A 49 -32.43 -7.03 5.56
CA GLU A 49 -31.74 -6.26 4.55
C GLU A 49 -32.81 -5.61 3.71
N THR A 50 -32.79 -4.30 3.65
CA THR A 50 -33.73 -3.52 2.84
C THR A 50 -33.53 -3.98 1.41
N LEU A 51 -34.48 -4.75 0.92
CA LEU A 51 -34.53 -5.49 -0.36
C LEU A 51 -34.36 -4.63 -1.63
N ASN A 52 -33.77 -3.42 -1.53
CA ASN A 52 -33.64 -2.48 -2.65
C ASN A 52 -32.31 -1.72 -2.74
N GLN A 53 -31.29 -2.04 -1.94
CA GLN A 53 -29.98 -1.45 -2.21
C GLN A 53 -29.15 -2.40 -3.06
N PRO A 54 -28.61 -1.94 -4.20
CA PRO A 54 -27.74 -2.77 -5.01
C PRO A 54 -26.51 -3.19 -4.20
N SER A 55 -26.11 -4.46 -4.31
CA SER A 55 -24.94 -4.98 -3.60
C SER A 55 -23.70 -4.10 -3.86
N PRO A 56 -22.87 -3.84 -2.84
CA PRO A 56 -21.70 -2.99 -3.00
C PRO A 56 -20.72 -3.58 -4.01
N ILE A 57 -20.01 -2.70 -4.72
CA ILE A 57 -18.87 -3.06 -5.58
C ILE A 57 -17.67 -3.27 -4.69
N ARG A 58 -17.09 -4.45 -4.69
CA ARG A 58 -15.94 -4.83 -3.86
C ARG A 58 -14.65 -4.53 -4.62
N ILE A 59 -13.85 -3.60 -4.13
CA ILE A 59 -12.64 -3.13 -4.82
C ILE A 59 -11.44 -3.31 -3.90
N ALA A 60 -10.45 -4.08 -4.36
CA ALA A 60 -9.17 -4.20 -3.67
C ALA A 60 -8.14 -3.24 -4.27
N VAL A 61 -7.22 -2.78 -3.42
CA VAL A 61 -6.02 -2.06 -3.83
C VAL A 61 -4.83 -2.82 -3.30
N GLY A 62 -3.91 -3.20 -4.18
CA GLY A 62 -2.66 -3.87 -3.80
C GLY A 62 -1.85 -2.97 -2.85
N ALA A 63 -1.04 -3.60 -2.00
CA ALA A 63 -0.20 -2.93 -1.01
C ALA A 63 0.95 -2.14 -1.67
N VAL A 64 0.62 -1.13 -2.49
CA VAL A 64 1.59 -0.26 -3.17
C VAL A 64 2.11 0.80 -2.20
N LEU A 65 1.19 1.33 -1.37
CA LEU A 65 1.45 2.29 -0.30
C LEU A 65 0.91 1.74 1.02
N THR A 66 1.46 2.24 2.15
CA THR A 66 0.83 1.96 3.45
C THR A 66 -0.59 2.53 3.49
N PRO A 67 -1.50 1.96 4.30
CA PRO A 67 -2.86 2.48 4.43
C PRO A 67 -2.91 3.96 4.84
N GLU A 68 -1.95 4.42 5.66
CA GLU A 68 -1.88 5.82 6.09
C GLU A 68 -1.64 6.79 4.92
N GLU A 69 -0.80 6.41 3.96
CA GLU A 69 -0.42 7.28 2.85
C GLU A 69 -1.37 7.16 1.65
N GLY A 70 -1.80 5.94 1.33
CA GLY A 70 -2.62 5.67 0.12
C GLY A 70 -4.12 5.83 0.31
N HIS A 71 -4.61 5.67 1.54
CA HIS A 71 -6.05 5.50 1.83
C HIS A 71 -6.92 6.68 1.36
N GLY A 72 -6.42 7.91 1.51
CA GLY A 72 -7.20 9.11 1.17
C GLY A 72 -7.52 9.25 -0.32
N TYR A 73 -6.54 9.01 -1.18
CA TYR A 73 -6.70 9.18 -2.64
C TYR A 73 -7.50 8.04 -3.26
N TYR A 74 -7.15 6.79 -2.93
CA TYR A 74 -7.91 5.64 -3.42
C TYR A 74 -9.35 5.67 -2.95
N ARG A 75 -9.63 5.99 -1.68
CA ARG A 75 -10.99 6.09 -1.16
C ARG A 75 -11.82 7.08 -1.96
N GLN A 76 -11.31 8.29 -2.23
CA GLN A 76 -12.03 9.28 -3.04
C GLN A 76 -12.35 8.75 -4.45
N PHE A 77 -11.42 7.99 -5.05
CA PHE A 77 -11.64 7.41 -6.37
C PHE A 77 -12.65 6.26 -6.33
N LEU A 78 -12.62 5.42 -5.31
CA LEU A 78 -13.62 4.36 -5.12
C LEU A 78 -15.02 4.94 -4.88
N ASP A 79 -15.13 5.99 -4.05
CA ASP A 79 -16.40 6.70 -3.85
C ASP A 79 -16.90 7.31 -5.17
N TYR A 80 -16.00 7.87 -5.98
CA TYR A 80 -16.33 8.35 -7.33
C TYR A 80 -16.90 7.24 -8.21
N ILE A 81 -16.24 6.07 -8.25
CA ILE A 81 -16.71 4.89 -9.00
C ILE A 81 -18.11 4.47 -8.51
N GLY A 82 -18.30 4.37 -7.20
CA GLY A 82 -19.59 4.01 -6.61
C GLY A 82 -20.71 4.98 -6.98
N ASP A 83 -20.45 6.28 -6.89
CA ASP A 83 -21.42 7.32 -7.25
C ASP A 83 -21.80 7.25 -8.75
N ARG A 84 -20.80 7.02 -9.63
CA ARG A 84 -21.04 6.90 -11.08
C ARG A 84 -21.88 5.67 -11.44
N LEU A 85 -21.80 4.61 -10.63
CA LEU A 85 -22.52 3.36 -10.85
C LEU A 85 -23.80 3.25 -9.98
N HIS A 86 -24.10 4.28 -9.18
CA HIS A 86 -25.23 4.27 -8.24
C HIS A 86 -25.23 3.06 -7.31
N ARG A 87 -24.02 2.61 -6.90
CA ARG A 87 -23.79 1.47 -6.02
C ARG A 87 -22.71 1.82 -5.01
N PRO A 88 -22.86 1.45 -3.72
CA PRO A 88 -21.78 1.66 -2.76
C PRO A 88 -20.48 0.96 -3.21
N ALA A 89 -19.34 1.63 -3.11
CA ALA A 89 -18.04 0.99 -3.28
C ALA A 89 -17.48 0.57 -1.92
N LYS A 90 -17.07 -0.70 -1.79
CA LYS A 90 -16.45 -1.23 -0.59
C LYS A 90 -14.95 -1.40 -0.84
N TYR A 91 -14.14 -0.61 -0.13
CA TYR A 91 -12.69 -0.78 -0.12
C TYR A 91 -12.30 -2.03 0.66
N ILE A 92 -11.46 -2.87 0.06
CA ILE A 92 -10.92 -4.08 0.68
C ILE A 92 -9.39 -3.96 0.70
N ASP A 93 -8.84 -3.81 1.89
CA ASP A 93 -7.40 -3.71 2.10
C ASP A 93 -6.78 -5.08 2.38
N ARG A 94 -5.54 -5.28 1.90
CA ARG A 94 -4.70 -6.45 2.18
C ARG A 94 -3.24 -6.03 2.28
N LYS A 95 -2.49 -6.78 3.08
CA LYS A 95 -1.09 -6.45 3.39
C LYS A 95 -0.12 -6.88 2.29
N THR A 96 -0.47 -7.88 1.49
CA THR A 96 0.41 -8.45 0.47
C THR A 96 -0.28 -8.56 -0.87
N TYR A 97 0.50 -8.59 -1.94
CA TYR A 97 -0.03 -8.83 -3.29
C TYR A 97 -0.60 -10.24 -3.44
N SER A 98 -0.04 -11.22 -2.75
CA SER A 98 -0.55 -12.58 -2.74
C SER A 98 -1.97 -12.66 -2.19
N GLU A 99 -2.25 -11.93 -1.10
CA GLU A 99 -3.60 -11.88 -0.52
C GLU A 99 -4.61 -11.25 -1.50
N VAL A 100 -4.22 -10.19 -2.23
CA VAL A 100 -5.09 -9.58 -3.25
C VAL A 100 -5.36 -10.56 -4.40
N ASN A 101 -4.34 -11.26 -4.88
CA ASN A 101 -4.52 -12.31 -5.89
C ASN A 101 -5.43 -13.46 -5.38
N GLY A 102 -5.36 -13.79 -4.10
CA GLY A 102 -6.27 -14.72 -3.44
C GLY A 102 -7.73 -14.25 -3.51
N LEU A 103 -8.01 -12.99 -3.19
CA LEU A 103 -9.35 -12.40 -3.30
C LEU A 103 -9.91 -12.46 -4.74
N LEU A 104 -9.06 -12.13 -5.72
CA LEU A 104 -9.43 -12.17 -7.14
C LEU A 104 -9.73 -13.61 -7.60
N ARG A 105 -8.87 -14.56 -7.22
CA ARG A 105 -9.05 -15.99 -7.54
C ARG A 105 -10.36 -16.56 -6.97
N ASN A 106 -10.72 -16.15 -5.77
CA ASN A 106 -11.90 -16.62 -5.05
C ASN A 106 -13.17 -15.82 -5.37
N ASN A 107 -13.12 -14.83 -6.28
CA ASN A 107 -14.22 -13.92 -6.58
C ASN A 107 -14.75 -13.15 -5.37
N GLU A 108 -13.87 -12.85 -4.41
CA GLU A 108 -14.19 -12.07 -3.23
C GLU A 108 -14.14 -10.56 -3.47
N VAL A 109 -13.61 -10.14 -4.63
CA VAL A 109 -13.62 -8.77 -5.14
C VAL A 109 -14.07 -8.73 -6.59
N ASP A 110 -14.65 -7.58 -7.00
CA ASP A 110 -15.16 -7.37 -8.34
C ASP A 110 -14.12 -6.67 -9.24
N MET A 111 -13.21 -5.89 -8.64
CA MET A 111 -12.13 -5.18 -9.32
C MET A 111 -10.95 -5.00 -8.37
N ALA A 112 -9.74 -4.92 -8.92
CA ALA A 112 -8.57 -4.58 -8.14
C ALA A 112 -7.56 -3.71 -8.92
N PHE A 113 -6.90 -2.80 -8.19
CA PHE A 113 -5.67 -2.15 -8.61
C PHE A 113 -4.50 -3.01 -8.13
N ILE A 114 -3.68 -3.56 -9.03
CA ILE A 114 -2.63 -4.50 -8.67
C ILE A 114 -1.30 -4.17 -9.36
N CYS A 115 -0.20 -4.67 -8.80
CA CYS A 115 1.10 -4.57 -9.45
C CYS A 115 1.17 -5.46 -10.71
N SER A 116 2.07 -5.12 -11.63
CA SER A 116 2.16 -5.78 -12.94
C SER A 116 2.54 -7.27 -12.84
N ARG A 117 3.41 -7.67 -11.91
CA ARG A 117 3.76 -9.08 -11.72
C ARG A 117 2.59 -9.90 -11.14
N PRO A 118 1.87 -9.48 -10.09
CA PRO A 118 0.64 -10.15 -9.66
C PRO A 118 -0.39 -10.30 -10.78
N TYR A 119 -0.48 -9.31 -11.69
CA TYR A 119 -1.34 -9.44 -12.87
C TYR A 119 -0.89 -10.61 -13.76
N VAL A 120 0.39 -10.68 -14.12
CA VAL A 120 0.92 -11.78 -14.95
C VAL A 120 0.64 -13.12 -14.29
N GLU A 121 0.96 -13.28 -13.00
CA GLU A 121 0.69 -14.53 -12.28
C GLU A 121 -0.82 -14.87 -12.23
N GLY A 122 -1.65 -13.88 -12.03
CA GLY A 122 -3.11 -14.07 -12.03
C GLY A 122 -3.67 -14.36 -13.40
N ARG A 123 -3.18 -13.70 -14.44
CA ARG A 123 -3.59 -13.94 -15.84
C ARG A 123 -3.25 -15.35 -16.27
N ASP A 124 -2.01 -15.76 -16.05
CA ASP A 124 -1.51 -17.05 -16.51
C ASP A 124 -2.02 -18.20 -15.60
N GLY A 125 -2.24 -17.94 -14.31
CA GLY A 125 -2.61 -18.97 -13.33
C GLY A 125 -4.12 -19.19 -13.15
N PHE A 126 -4.97 -18.16 -13.27
CA PHE A 126 -6.42 -18.27 -13.02
C PHE A 126 -7.29 -17.30 -13.84
N GLY A 127 -6.74 -16.74 -14.92
CA GLY A 127 -7.54 -16.07 -15.94
C GLY A 127 -7.95 -14.63 -15.61
N LEU A 128 -7.15 -13.87 -14.82
CA LEU A 128 -7.43 -12.44 -14.61
C LEU A 128 -7.55 -11.70 -15.95
N GLU A 129 -8.44 -10.72 -15.98
CA GLU A 129 -8.67 -9.91 -17.16
C GLU A 129 -8.29 -8.44 -16.92
N LEU A 130 -7.62 -7.85 -17.91
CA LEU A 130 -7.34 -6.41 -17.91
C LEU A 130 -8.63 -5.62 -18.06
N LEU A 131 -8.79 -4.60 -17.25
CA LEU A 131 -9.89 -3.64 -17.37
C LEU A 131 -9.40 -2.33 -17.96
N ALA A 132 -8.34 -1.76 -17.40
CA ALA A 132 -7.69 -0.52 -17.84
C ALA A 132 -6.28 -0.41 -17.25
N ALA A 133 -5.49 0.51 -17.77
CA ALA A 133 -4.22 0.91 -17.18
C ALA A 133 -4.15 2.44 -17.06
N PRO A 134 -3.50 2.98 -16.00
CA PRO A 134 -3.29 4.41 -15.89
C PRO A 134 -2.26 4.90 -16.89
N VAL A 135 -2.41 6.15 -17.30
CA VAL A 135 -1.38 6.95 -18.01
C VAL A 135 -0.82 7.92 -17.00
N VAL A 136 0.49 7.92 -16.83
CA VAL A 136 1.20 8.84 -15.93
C VAL A 136 2.27 9.56 -16.74
N ASN A 137 2.24 10.89 -16.73
CA ASN A 137 3.13 11.73 -17.56
C ASN A 137 3.14 11.30 -19.04
N GLY A 138 1.96 11.01 -19.60
CA GLY A 138 1.77 10.57 -20.98
C GLY A 138 2.21 9.15 -21.31
N LYS A 139 2.60 8.33 -20.33
CA LYS A 139 3.17 6.98 -20.53
C LYS A 139 2.37 5.92 -19.79
N THR A 140 2.41 4.69 -20.32
CA THR A 140 1.84 3.47 -19.72
C THR A 140 2.94 2.50 -19.28
N VAL A 141 4.09 3.04 -18.86
CA VAL A 141 5.24 2.27 -18.40
C VAL A 141 5.81 2.86 -17.12
N TYR A 142 6.51 2.02 -16.36
CA TYR A 142 7.18 2.39 -15.13
C TYR A 142 8.48 1.61 -14.96
N HIS A 143 9.26 1.93 -13.91
CA HIS A 143 10.59 1.38 -13.67
C HIS A 143 10.76 0.94 -12.22
N SER A 144 11.71 0.06 -11.97
CA SER A 144 12.31 -0.12 -10.65
C SER A 144 13.40 0.94 -10.46
N TYR A 145 13.34 1.67 -9.37
CA TYR A 145 14.43 2.52 -8.89
C TYR A 145 15.18 1.80 -7.79
N ILE A 146 16.52 1.74 -7.91
CA ILE A 146 17.40 1.36 -6.81
C ILE A 146 17.81 2.65 -6.13
N ILE A 147 17.40 2.79 -4.86
CA ILE A 147 17.64 3.98 -4.07
C ILE A 147 18.61 3.70 -2.91
N VAL A 148 19.38 4.71 -2.56
CA VAL A 148 20.31 4.71 -1.42
C VAL A 148 20.14 6.01 -0.64
N PRO A 149 20.66 6.13 0.61
CA PRO A 149 20.74 7.42 1.30
C PRO A 149 21.41 8.48 0.43
N SER A 150 20.93 9.72 0.48
CA SER A 150 21.44 10.81 -0.38
C SER A 150 22.93 11.09 -0.20
N ASP A 151 23.49 10.84 0.98
CA ASP A 151 24.90 10.97 1.33
C ASP A 151 25.72 9.66 1.17
N SER A 152 25.10 8.58 0.69
CA SER A 152 25.80 7.32 0.40
C SER A 152 26.86 7.53 -0.69
N PRO A 153 28.04 6.92 -0.59
CA PRO A 153 29.05 6.92 -1.68
C PRO A 153 28.63 6.10 -2.89
N ALA A 154 27.63 5.21 -2.75
CA ALA A 154 27.18 4.32 -3.83
C ALA A 154 26.65 5.14 -5.03
N THR A 155 27.02 4.72 -6.24
CA THR A 155 26.67 5.32 -7.53
C THR A 155 25.99 4.36 -8.48
N CYS A 156 26.01 3.06 -8.19
CA CYS A 156 25.38 2.00 -8.98
C CYS A 156 24.96 0.83 -8.08
N LEU A 157 24.23 -0.15 -8.65
CA LEU A 157 23.81 -1.34 -7.91
C LEU A 157 25.00 -2.16 -7.38
N ALA A 158 26.08 -2.24 -8.14
CA ALA A 158 27.26 -3.03 -7.75
C ALA A 158 27.91 -2.52 -6.45
N ASP A 159 27.80 -1.23 -6.14
CA ASP A 159 28.33 -0.64 -4.91
C ASP A 159 27.58 -1.07 -3.63
N LEU A 160 26.46 -1.79 -3.79
CA LEU A 160 25.64 -2.32 -2.68
C LEU A 160 25.99 -3.76 -2.30
N LYS A 161 27.05 -4.34 -2.89
CA LYS A 161 27.49 -5.70 -2.54
C LYS A 161 27.85 -5.78 -1.07
N GLU A 162 27.42 -6.88 -0.41
CA GLU A 162 27.57 -7.11 1.04
C GLU A 162 26.82 -6.09 1.94
N GLY A 163 26.10 -5.15 1.35
CA GLY A 163 25.22 -4.21 2.07
C GLY A 163 23.90 -4.86 2.51
N THR A 164 23.13 -4.09 3.30
CA THR A 164 21.76 -4.44 3.67
C THR A 164 20.76 -3.84 2.68
N PHE A 165 19.72 -4.59 2.30
CA PHE A 165 18.81 -4.17 1.25
C PHE A 165 17.33 -4.36 1.61
N ALA A 166 16.47 -3.47 1.13
CA ALA A 166 15.03 -3.58 1.28
C ALA A 166 14.34 -3.82 -0.06
N PHE A 167 13.68 -4.96 -0.17
CA PHE A 167 12.68 -5.23 -1.18
C PHE A 167 11.30 -4.79 -0.70
N CYS A 168 10.34 -4.62 -1.64
CA CYS A 168 8.97 -4.26 -1.26
C CYS A 168 8.16 -5.51 -0.86
N ASP A 169 7.72 -6.31 -1.80
CA ASP A 169 6.89 -7.49 -1.61
C ASP A 169 7.44 -8.63 -2.50
N PRO A 170 7.42 -9.90 -2.07
CA PRO A 170 7.89 -11.01 -2.90
C PRO A 170 7.28 -11.09 -4.30
N LEU A 171 6.04 -10.64 -4.48
CA LEU A 171 5.37 -10.55 -5.78
C LEU A 171 5.51 -9.19 -6.47
N SER A 172 6.24 -8.23 -5.90
CA SER A 172 6.44 -6.94 -6.56
C SER A 172 7.30 -7.09 -7.82
N ASN A 173 6.85 -6.48 -8.93
CA ASN A 173 7.66 -6.39 -10.13
C ASN A 173 8.88 -5.48 -9.91
N THR A 174 8.65 -4.23 -9.53
CA THR A 174 9.72 -3.22 -9.39
C THR A 174 10.43 -3.28 -8.04
N GLY A 175 9.75 -3.76 -6.99
CA GLY A 175 10.34 -3.89 -5.67
C GLY A 175 11.01 -5.22 -5.37
N HIS A 176 10.97 -6.21 -6.31
CA HIS A 176 11.64 -7.50 -6.13
C HIS A 176 12.10 -8.14 -7.44
N LEU A 177 11.19 -8.42 -8.39
CA LEU A 177 11.55 -9.17 -9.60
C LEU A 177 12.58 -8.44 -10.46
N ALA A 178 12.38 -7.15 -10.72
CA ALA A 178 13.27 -6.35 -11.56
C ALA A 178 14.67 -6.19 -10.94
N PRO A 179 14.84 -5.83 -9.66
CA PRO A 179 16.17 -5.79 -9.05
C PRO A 179 16.84 -7.18 -8.98
N THR A 180 16.09 -8.27 -8.77
CA THR A 180 16.63 -9.63 -8.86
C THR A 180 17.15 -9.93 -10.29
N ALA A 181 16.41 -9.50 -11.32
CA ALA A 181 16.89 -9.64 -12.70
C ALA A 181 18.15 -8.81 -12.97
N MET A 182 18.23 -7.59 -12.41
CA MET A 182 19.45 -6.77 -12.54
C MET A 182 20.67 -7.41 -11.86
N LEU A 183 20.48 -8.13 -10.75
CA LEU A 183 21.55 -8.92 -10.13
C LEU A 183 21.92 -10.12 -10.99
N ASN A 184 20.95 -10.81 -11.58
CA ASN A 184 21.20 -11.95 -12.46
C ASN A 184 22.01 -11.56 -13.74
N GLU A 185 21.88 -10.31 -14.21
CA GLU A 185 22.68 -9.79 -15.33
C GLU A 185 24.18 -9.69 -15.01
N ILE A 186 24.55 -9.77 -13.73
CA ILE A 186 25.93 -9.79 -13.23
C ILE A 186 26.26 -11.11 -12.50
N ASP A 187 25.55 -12.18 -12.83
CA ASP A 187 25.71 -13.54 -12.27
C ASP A 187 25.56 -13.62 -10.74
N GLU A 188 24.72 -12.75 -10.15
CA GLU A 188 24.45 -12.70 -8.73
C GLU A 188 22.96 -12.96 -8.41
N THR A 189 22.69 -13.40 -7.18
CA THR A 189 21.35 -13.50 -6.60
C THR A 189 21.24 -12.56 -5.40
N PRO A 190 20.03 -12.24 -4.92
CA PRO A 190 19.90 -11.48 -3.67
C PRO A 190 20.67 -12.10 -2.50
N GLU A 191 20.68 -13.44 -2.41
CA GLU A 191 21.34 -14.20 -1.34
C GLU A 191 22.86 -14.19 -1.43
N SER A 192 23.44 -14.15 -2.65
CA SER A 192 24.89 -14.08 -2.85
C SER A 192 25.41 -12.66 -2.78
N PHE A 193 24.57 -11.67 -3.10
CA PHE A 193 24.99 -10.28 -3.29
C PHE A 193 24.88 -9.44 -2.01
N PHE A 194 23.73 -9.53 -1.29
CA PHE A 194 23.50 -8.76 -0.09
C PHE A 194 23.87 -9.54 1.17
N SER A 195 24.46 -8.87 2.16
CA SER A 195 24.69 -9.49 3.47
C SER A 195 23.40 -9.86 4.18
N LYS A 196 22.35 -9.05 3.95
CA LYS A 196 20.99 -9.25 4.47
C LYS A 196 20.01 -8.45 3.64
N PHE A 197 18.84 -9.01 3.41
CA PHE A 197 17.71 -8.24 2.89
C PHE A 197 16.42 -8.51 3.66
N ILE A 198 15.46 -7.59 3.51
CA ILE A 198 14.14 -7.66 4.14
C ILE A 198 13.06 -7.29 3.14
N PHE A 199 11.82 -7.71 3.42
CA PHE A 199 10.62 -7.25 2.72
C PHE A 199 9.87 -6.24 3.58
N THR A 200 9.58 -5.07 3.04
CA THR A 200 8.89 -3.98 3.75
C THR A 200 7.38 -4.00 3.55
N TYR A 201 6.92 -4.69 2.52
CA TYR A 201 5.52 -4.81 2.08
C TYR A 201 4.83 -3.51 1.66
N ALA A 202 5.58 -2.41 1.47
CA ALA A 202 5.07 -1.16 0.91
C ALA A 202 6.24 -0.30 0.39
N HIS A 203 6.05 0.37 -0.75
CA HIS A 203 7.13 1.17 -1.37
C HIS A 203 7.50 2.42 -0.56
N ASP A 204 6.52 3.11 0.02
CA ASP A 204 6.74 4.25 0.92
C ASP A 204 7.55 3.85 2.16
N ARG A 205 7.31 2.64 2.70
CA ARG A 205 8.10 2.09 3.81
C ARG A 205 9.53 1.78 3.38
N THR A 206 9.74 1.26 2.17
CA THR A 206 11.09 1.07 1.62
C THR A 206 11.83 2.41 1.52
N ILE A 207 11.20 3.45 0.95
CA ILE A 207 11.76 4.80 0.87
C ILE A 207 12.15 5.31 2.26
N LYS A 208 11.26 5.16 3.23
CA LYS A 208 11.49 5.57 4.62
C LYS A 208 12.66 4.84 5.27
N PHE A 209 12.79 3.53 5.05
CA PHE A 209 13.88 2.72 5.62
C PHE A 209 15.24 3.15 5.06
N VAL A 210 15.33 3.39 3.75
CA VAL A 210 16.55 3.91 3.11
C VAL A 210 16.85 5.32 3.60
N ALA A 211 15.87 6.23 3.62
CA ALA A 211 16.03 7.60 4.09
C ALA A 211 16.50 7.70 5.55
N GLN A 212 16.12 6.73 6.38
CA GLN A 212 16.51 6.64 7.80
C GLN A 212 17.79 5.80 8.01
N LYS A 213 18.42 5.32 6.94
CA LYS A 213 19.62 4.47 6.98
C LYS A 213 19.45 3.18 7.78
N ILE A 214 18.24 2.63 7.80
CA ILE A 214 17.94 1.31 8.39
C ILE A 214 18.52 0.20 7.51
N VAL A 215 18.59 0.47 6.19
CA VAL A 215 19.22 -0.34 5.17
C VAL A 215 20.09 0.55 4.28
N ASP A 216 21.09 -0.06 3.61
CA ASP A 216 22.03 0.64 2.74
C ASP A 216 21.42 0.98 1.37
N GLY A 217 20.45 0.20 0.94
CA GLY A 217 19.72 0.46 -0.31
C GLY A 217 18.35 -0.21 -0.34
N GLY A 218 17.57 0.09 -1.36
CA GLY A 218 16.26 -0.54 -1.55
C GLY A 218 15.74 -0.39 -2.97
N ALA A 219 14.78 -1.24 -3.33
CA ALA A 219 14.11 -1.21 -4.63
C ALA A 219 12.68 -0.70 -4.49
N VAL A 220 12.33 0.31 -5.28
CA VAL A 220 11.02 0.94 -5.23
C VAL A 220 10.41 1.14 -6.61
N ASP A 221 9.12 1.26 -6.65
CA ASP A 221 8.36 1.70 -7.82
C ASP A 221 8.67 3.17 -8.13
N SER A 222 9.05 3.45 -9.37
CA SER A 222 9.38 4.81 -9.81
C SER A 222 8.21 5.79 -9.69
N LEU A 223 6.97 5.32 -9.92
CA LEU A 223 5.77 6.15 -9.81
C LEU A 223 5.52 6.54 -8.36
N ILE A 224 5.72 5.59 -7.43
CA ILE A 224 5.53 5.83 -6.00
C ILE A 224 6.61 6.75 -5.45
N TRP A 225 7.86 6.57 -5.88
CA TRP A 225 8.94 7.48 -5.48
C TRP A 225 8.67 8.91 -5.97
N GLN A 226 8.27 9.08 -7.25
CA GLN A 226 7.93 10.38 -7.85
C GLN A 226 6.70 11.01 -7.19
N TRP A 227 5.67 10.22 -6.92
CA TRP A 227 4.48 10.67 -6.21
C TRP A 227 4.83 11.16 -4.80
N ALA A 228 5.57 10.37 -4.02
CA ALA A 228 5.99 10.75 -2.68
C ALA A 228 6.84 12.02 -2.69
N ASP A 229 7.74 12.17 -3.66
CA ASP A 229 8.56 13.38 -3.83
C ASP A 229 7.72 14.62 -4.12
N SER A 230 6.65 14.48 -4.90
CA SER A 230 5.76 15.57 -5.28
C SER A 230 4.81 16.02 -4.15
N ILE A 231 4.40 15.10 -3.27
CA ILE A 231 3.45 15.40 -2.18
C ILE A 231 4.18 15.85 -0.91
N ASP A 232 5.18 15.09 -0.48
CA ASP A 232 6.04 15.41 0.68
C ASP A 232 7.42 14.78 0.50
N SER A 233 8.40 15.58 0.10
CA SER A 233 9.79 15.14 -0.12
C SER A 233 10.57 14.83 1.17
N LYS A 234 9.93 14.76 2.32
CA LYS A 234 10.56 14.52 3.64
C LYS A 234 11.52 13.33 3.67
N TYR A 235 11.17 12.25 2.97
CA TYR A 235 12.00 11.05 2.89
C TYR A 235 12.70 10.92 1.53
N THR A 236 12.07 11.27 0.42
CA THR A 236 12.68 11.19 -0.91
C THR A 236 13.90 12.10 -1.04
N SER A 237 13.86 13.32 -0.48
CA SER A 237 15.02 14.25 -0.44
C SER A 237 16.25 13.69 0.31
N LYS A 238 16.06 12.66 1.14
CA LYS A 238 17.13 11.94 1.85
C LYS A 238 17.58 10.68 1.14
N THR A 239 17.08 10.45 -0.08
CA THR A 239 17.48 9.32 -0.93
C THR A 239 17.95 9.84 -2.28
N LYS A 240 18.71 9.02 -2.99
CA LYS A 240 19.05 9.22 -4.41
C LYS A 240 18.89 7.93 -5.17
N VAL A 241 18.50 8.04 -6.45
CA VAL A 241 18.42 6.91 -7.37
C VAL A 241 19.81 6.65 -7.93
N VAL A 242 20.32 5.42 -7.78
CA VAL A 242 21.64 5.00 -8.29
C VAL A 242 21.54 4.04 -9.46
N ALA A 243 20.38 3.42 -9.68
CA ALA A 243 20.11 2.60 -10.86
C ALA A 243 18.62 2.59 -11.19
N GLN A 244 18.31 2.37 -12.46
CA GLN A 244 16.95 2.26 -12.97
C GLN A 244 16.87 1.03 -13.88
N SER A 245 15.81 0.24 -13.74
CA SER A 245 15.54 -0.89 -14.64
C SER A 245 15.08 -0.41 -16.02
N ARG A 246 15.01 -1.37 -16.98
CA ARG A 246 14.19 -1.18 -18.17
C ARG A 246 12.74 -0.85 -17.83
N ALA A 247 12.00 -0.36 -18.84
CA ALA A 247 10.57 -0.08 -18.70
C ALA A 247 9.74 -1.38 -18.65
N PHE A 248 8.67 -1.35 -17.84
CA PHE A 248 7.66 -2.39 -17.72
C PHE A 248 6.27 -1.79 -17.97
N GLY A 249 5.31 -2.61 -18.38
CA GLY A 249 3.90 -2.20 -18.43
C GLY A 249 3.43 -1.77 -17.05
N ILE A 250 2.76 -0.62 -16.99
CA ILE A 250 2.31 0.03 -15.75
C ILE A 250 1.34 -0.86 -14.96
N PRO A 251 1.28 -0.77 -13.60
CA PRO A 251 0.32 -1.48 -12.78
C PRO A 251 -1.13 -1.31 -13.27
N PRO A 252 -1.82 -2.41 -13.65
CA PRO A 252 -3.15 -2.34 -14.24
C PRO A 252 -4.28 -2.35 -13.21
N VAL A 253 -5.47 -2.02 -13.70
CA VAL A 253 -6.74 -2.37 -13.07
C VAL A 253 -7.26 -3.65 -13.71
N VAL A 254 -7.66 -4.61 -12.86
CA VAL A 254 -8.06 -5.95 -13.29
C VAL A 254 -9.39 -6.38 -12.68
N VAL A 255 -9.98 -7.38 -13.29
CA VAL A 255 -11.20 -8.03 -12.82
C VAL A 255 -11.03 -9.56 -12.86
N PRO A 256 -11.74 -10.32 -12.01
CA PRO A 256 -11.77 -11.77 -12.13
C PRO A 256 -12.50 -12.20 -13.43
N GLN A 257 -12.13 -13.35 -13.97
CA GLN A 257 -12.73 -13.89 -15.19
C GLN A 257 -14.27 -14.08 -15.07
N SER A 258 -14.75 -14.33 -13.86
CA SER A 258 -16.17 -14.58 -13.58
C SER A 258 -17.01 -13.32 -13.37
N ILE A 259 -16.44 -12.13 -13.54
CA ILE A 259 -17.17 -10.87 -13.35
C ILE A 259 -18.40 -10.82 -14.29
N ASP A 260 -19.50 -10.27 -13.79
CA ASP A 260 -20.65 -9.97 -14.63
C ASP A 260 -20.25 -9.06 -15.82
N PRO A 261 -20.54 -9.43 -17.07
CA PRO A 261 -20.12 -8.67 -18.24
C PRO A 261 -20.61 -7.22 -18.28
N GLU A 262 -21.84 -6.97 -17.77
CA GLU A 262 -22.38 -5.62 -17.72
C GLU A 262 -21.65 -4.77 -16.67
N LEU A 263 -21.39 -5.33 -15.50
CA LEU A 263 -20.60 -4.66 -14.47
C LEU A 263 -19.17 -4.37 -14.97
N LYS A 264 -18.54 -5.33 -15.65
CA LYS A 264 -17.21 -5.13 -16.26
C LYS A 264 -17.21 -3.96 -17.24
N LYS A 265 -18.24 -3.90 -18.12
CA LYS A 265 -18.38 -2.79 -19.06
C LYS A 265 -18.57 -1.46 -18.35
N GLN A 266 -19.45 -1.40 -17.37
CA GLN A 266 -19.71 -0.18 -16.58
C GLN A 266 -18.46 0.31 -15.84
N LEU A 267 -17.72 -0.58 -15.18
CA LEU A 267 -16.46 -0.25 -14.51
C LEU A 267 -15.42 0.30 -15.50
N ARG A 268 -15.28 -0.33 -16.66
CA ARG A 268 -14.39 0.15 -17.73
C ARG A 268 -14.79 1.54 -18.21
N ASP A 269 -16.06 1.75 -18.49
CA ASP A 269 -16.57 3.04 -18.97
C ASP A 269 -16.32 4.15 -17.93
N VAL A 270 -16.49 3.87 -16.64
CA VAL A 270 -16.19 4.84 -15.58
C VAL A 270 -14.69 5.17 -15.53
N LEU A 271 -13.81 4.17 -15.60
CA LEU A 271 -12.37 4.38 -15.59
C LEU A 271 -11.90 5.21 -16.80
N LEU A 272 -12.27 4.78 -18.01
CA LEU A 272 -11.83 5.41 -19.25
C LEU A 272 -12.33 6.86 -19.39
N ASN A 273 -13.47 7.19 -18.79
CA ASN A 273 -14.08 8.53 -18.89
C ASN A 273 -13.85 9.40 -17.63
N ALA A 274 -13.19 8.91 -16.58
CA ALA A 274 -13.00 9.65 -15.34
C ALA A 274 -12.29 11.00 -15.53
N HIS A 275 -11.38 11.11 -16.49
CA HIS A 275 -10.65 12.34 -16.82
C HIS A 275 -11.52 13.38 -17.57
N LEU A 276 -12.72 13.05 -18.01
CA LEU A 276 -13.60 13.93 -18.79
C LEU A 276 -14.51 14.77 -17.87
N ASP A 277 -14.76 14.34 -16.62
CA ASP A 277 -15.51 15.15 -15.67
C ASP A 277 -14.59 15.82 -14.62
N GLN A 278 -15.05 16.96 -14.08
CA GLN A 278 -14.25 17.80 -13.20
C GLN A 278 -13.86 17.08 -11.90
N ARG A 279 -14.77 16.29 -11.29
CA ARG A 279 -14.48 15.57 -10.04
C ARG A 279 -13.47 14.45 -10.29
N GLY A 280 -13.70 13.65 -11.33
CA GLY A 280 -12.76 12.59 -11.74
C GLY A 280 -11.38 13.13 -12.04
N LYS A 281 -11.30 14.22 -12.82
CA LYS A 281 -10.04 14.91 -13.15
C LYS A 281 -9.28 15.37 -11.89
N THR A 282 -9.98 15.96 -10.93
CA THR A 282 -9.36 16.43 -9.68
C THR A 282 -8.79 15.25 -8.87
N ILE A 283 -9.53 14.16 -8.75
CA ILE A 283 -9.09 12.95 -8.03
C ILE A 283 -7.87 12.33 -8.72
N LEU A 284 -7.94 12.13 -10.03
CA LEU A 284 -6.84 11.56 -10.82
C LEU A 284 -5.57 12.41 -10.72
N SER A 285 -5.70 13.74 -10.76
CA SER A 285 -4.57 14.66 -10.58
C SER A 285 -3.86 14.46 -9.23
N GLY A 286 -4.62 14.25 -8.13
CA GLY A 286 -4.05 13.94 -6.82
C GLY A 286 -3.30 12.60 -6.77
N MET A 287 -3.64 11.68 -7.68
CA MET A 287 -2.96 10.39 -7.87
C MET A 287 -1.84 10.45 -8.91
N MET A 288 -1.56 11.62 -9.51
CA MET A 288 -0.67 11.81 -10.66
C MET A 288 -1.05 10.97 -11.90
N ILE A 289 -2.32 10.64 -12.04
CA ILE A 289 -2.85 9.89 -13.19
C ILE A 289 -3.46 10.88 -14.17
N ASP A 290 -3.00 10.86 -15.43
CA ASP A 290 -3.56 11.70 -16.50
C ASP A 290 -4.96 11.21 -16.90
N ARG A 291 -5.09 9.93 -17.14
CA ARG A 291 -6.30 9.20 -17.50
C ARG A 291 -6.08 7.69 -17.41
N PHE A 292 -7.14 6.92 -17.58
CA PHE A 292 -7.05 5.48 -17.88
C PHE A 292 -7.21 5.21 -19.36
N VAL A 293 -6.57 4.13 -19.83
CA VAL A 293 -6.65 3.65 -21.22
C VAL A 293 -6.78 2.12 -21.23
N GLU A 294 -7.27 1.58 -22.33
CA GLU A 294 -7.14 0.15 -22.61
C GLU A 294 -5.66 -0.18 -22.88
N ILE A 295 -5.21 -1.34 -22.43
CA ILE A 295 -3.85 -1.82 -22.63
C ILE A 295 -3.88 -3.28 -23.06
N ASP A 296 -2.97 -3.64 -23.97
CA ASP A 296 -2.82 -5.01 -24.44
C ASP A 296 -1.98 -5.83 -23.45
N ASP A 297 -2.30 -7.13 -23.32
CA ASP A 297 -1.59 -8.06 -22.44
C ASP A 297 -0.09 -8.19 -22.77
N SER A 298 0.28 -8.00 -24.04
CA SER A 298 1.68 -8.02 -24.49
C SER A 298 2.57 -6.94 -23.83
N ALA A 299 1.97 -5.88 -23.27
CA ALA A 299 2.70 -4.88 -22.47
C ALA A 299 3.43 -5.51 -21.27
N TYR A 300 2.99 -6.68 -20.81
CA TYR A 300 3.52 -7.40 -19.66
C TYR A 300 4.45 -8.56 -20.01
N ASP A 301 4.71 -8.82 -21.30
CA ASP A 301 5.57 -9.93 -21.76
C ASP A 301 7.00 -9.83 -21.25
N SER A 302 7.50 -8.62 -21.03
CA SER A 302 8.82 -8.43 -20.45
C SER A 302 8.94 -9.02 -19.03
N ILE A 303 7.83 -9.00 -18.27
CA ILE A 303 7.75 -9.57 -16.92
C ILE A 303 7.74 -11.10 -17.02
N ARG A 304 6.95 -11.68 -17.93
CA ARG A 304 6.94 -13.13 -18.19
C ARG A 304 8.32 -13.66 -18.55
N ARG A 305 9.02 -12.95 -19.46
CA ARG A 305 10.39 -13.34 -19.83
C ARG A 305 11.36 -13.34 -18.65
N ILE A 306 11.27 -12.36 -17.75
CA ILE A 306 12.12 -12.34 -16.56
C ILE A 306 11.75 -13.47 -15.59
N GLN A 307 10.48 -13.68 -15.34
CA GLN A 307 10.03 -14.77 -14.46
C GLN A 307 10.53 -16.12 -14.99
N HIS A 308 10.43 -16.35 -16.30
CA HIS A 308 10.92 -17.58 -16.93
C HIS A 308 12.45 -17.71 -16.81
N ALA A 309 13.20 -16.62 -17.04
CA ALA A 309 14.65 -16.63 -16.96
C ALA A 309 15.19 -16.87 -15.52
N LEU A 310 14.44 -16.40 -14.51
CA LEU A 310 14.80 -16.57 -13.11
C LEU A 310 14.22 -17.85 -12.47
N SER A 311 13.34 -18.56 -13.19
CA SER A 311 12.87 -19.88 -12.73
C SER A 311 14.02 -20.88 -12.78
N PRO A 312 14.20 -21.75 -11.77
CA PRO A 312 15.21 -22.79 -11.84
C PRO A 312 15.05 -23.61 -13.13
N GLN A 313 16.06 -23.67 -13.96
CA GLN A 313 16.11 -24.60 -15.09
C GLN A 313 16.21 -26.01 -14.51
N GLY A 314 15.13 -26.74 -14.51
CA GLY A 314 15.19 -28.13 -14.09
C GLY A 314 13.88 -28.63 -13.51
N ASP A 315 12.89 -28.86 -14.34
CA ASP A 315 12.03 -30.04 -14.29
C ASP A 315 11.60 -30.36 -15.73
N GLU A 316 12.54 -30.77 -16.55
CA GLU A 316 12.25 -31.75 -17.59
C GLU A 316 11.80 -33.01 -16.85
N VAL A 317 10.52 -33.07 -16.55
CA VAL A 317 9.86 -34.33 -16.22
C VAL A 317 10.00 -35.20 -17.46
N GLU A 318 10.99 -36.11 -17.44
CA GLU A 318 11.01 -37.26 -18.31
C GLU A 318 9.63 -37.90 -18.34
N LYS A 319 8.90 -37.62 -19.41
CA LYS A 319 7.75 -38.45 -19.80
C LYS A 319 8.32 -39.75 -20.31
N LYS A 320 8.39 -40.75 -19.43
CA LYS A 320 8.38 -42.15 -19.81
C LYS A 320 6.97 -42.65 -19.90
#